data_538b3e097a0477e349d91c7a6aec763d
#
_entry.id   538b3e097a0477e349d91c7a6aec763d
#
_cell.length_a   1.000
_cell.length_b   1.000
_cell.length_c   1.000
_cell.angle_alpha   90.00
_cell.angle_beta   90.00
_cell.angle_gamma   90.00
#
_symmetry.space_group_name_H-M   'P 1'
#
loop_
_entity.id
_entity.type
_entity.pdbx_description
1 polymer ?
#
loop_
_entity_poly.entity_id
_entity_poly.type
_entity_poly.pdbx_seq_one_letter_code
_entity_poly.pdbx_strand_id
1 'polypeptide(L)'
;LPSEITPPEVYRDRRRFMQAGLALATLPWLAESAQAGLAAQKSPLSTDEPLNKLSDITRYNNFYEFGVDKADPAVNAGSLRTSPWTVRVEGAVQSPRTFDLDALMKLAPMEERVYRLRCVEGWSMVIPWIGFPLAALLKQVQPTAAGKFVEFVTLHDPKQMPGQRQPVLEWPYREGLRIDEAMQPLTL
;
A
#
# COMPACT_ATOMS: atom_id res chain seq x y z
N LEU A 1 27.93 0.54 -2.48
CA LEU A 1 28.08 -0.92 -2.67
C LEU A 1 26.70 -1.55 -2.60
N PRO A 2 26.29 -2.44 -3.52
CA PRO A 2 25.01 -3.11 -3.47
C PRO A 2 25.09 -4.28 -2.47
N SER A 3 25.19 -3.98 -1.18
CA SER A 3 25.43 -5.00 -0.14
C SER A 3 24.16 -5.64 0.42
N GLU A 4 22.97 -5.36 -0.15
CA GLU A 4 21.71 -5.75 0.49
C GLU A 4 20.70 -6.37 -0.47
N ILE A 5 21.18 -7.33 -1.27
CA ILE A 5 20.29 -8.15 -2.11
C ILE A 5 19.96 -9.41 -1.31
N THR A 6 18.68 -9.61 -1.03
CA THR A 6 18.20 -10.85 -0.41
C THR A 6 18.51 -12.02 -1.35
N PRO A 7 19.23 -13.07 -0.91
CA PRO A 7 19.50 -14.22 -1.74
C PRO A 7 18.21 -14.89 -2.26
N PRO A 8 18.18 -15.39 -3.49
CA PRO A 8 17.01 -16.07 -4.06
C PRO A 8 16.48 -17.25 -3.23
N GLU A 9 17.35 -17.87 -2.44
CA GLU A 9 16.99 -18.99 -1.58
C GLU A 9 16.02 -18.55 -0.46
N VAL A 10 16.24 -17.39 0.14
CA VAL A 10 15.39 -16.86 1.22
C VAL A 10 13.97 -16.55 0.69
N TYR A 11 13.89 -16.14 -0.58
CA TYR A 11 12.58 -15.92 -1.24
C TYR A 11 11.86 -17.24 -1.56
N ARG A 12 12.61 -18.29 -1.96
CA ARG A 12 12.05 -19.63 -2.21
C ARG A 12 11.57 -20.31 -0.92
N ASP A 13 12.28 -20.12 0.19
CA ASP A 13 11.91 -20.68 1.49
C ASP A 13 10.62 -20.08 2.04
N ARG A 14 10.33 -18.80 1.75
CA ARG A 14 9.03 -18.19 2.05
C ARG A 14 7.88 -18.90 1.32
N ARG A 15 8.09 -19.28 0.07
CA ARG A 15 7.10 -20.03 -0.73
C ARG A 15 6.91 -21.44 -0.19
N ARG A 16 7.99 -22.10 0.26
CA ARG A 16 7.95 -23.41 0.95
C ARG A 16 7.31 -23.32 2.32
N PHE A 17 7.56 -22.29 3.08
CA PHE A 17 6.91 -22.05 4.37
C PHE A 17 5.39 -21.85 4.21
N MET A 18 4.95 -21.15 3.18
CA MET A 18 3.51 -21.01 2.86
C MET A 18 2.90 -22.32 2.34
N GLN A 19 3.66 -23.15 1.62
CA GLN A 19 3.22 -24.47 1.15
C GLN A 19 3.22 -25.51 2.27
N ALA A 20 4.13 -25.44 3.24
CA ALA A 20 4.16 -26.31 4.41
C ALA A 20 2.99 -26.01 5.38
N GLY A 21 2.52 -24.76 5.45
CA GLY A 21 1.31 -24.39 6.19
C GLY A 21 0.03 -25.05 5.66
N LEU A 22 0.00 -25.38 4.36
CA LEU A 22 -1.11 -26.10 3.72
C LEU A 22 -1.12 -27.60 4.02
N ALA A 23 0.02 -28.20 4.38
CA ALA A 23 0.12 -29.63 4.68
C ALA A 23 -0.23 -29.98 6.15
N LEU A 24 -0.33 -29.00 7.05
CA LEU A 24 -0.69 -29.15 8.46
C LEU A 24 -2.18 -28.93 8.76
N ALA A 25 -3.02 -28.78 7.73
CA ALA A 25 -4.45 -28.52 7.84
C ALA A 25 -5.30 -29.71 8.27
N THR A 26 -4.71 -30.75 8.86
CA THR A 26 -5.47 -31.90 9.41
C THR A 26 -5.54 -31.95 10.94
N LEU A 27 -5.13 -30.87 11.62
CA LEU A 27 -5.30 -30.74 13.08
C LEU A 27 -6.33 -29.64 13.39
N PRO A 28 -7.49 -29.95 13.96
CA PRO A 28 -8.60 -29.01 14.12
C PRO A 28 -8.41 -27.97 15.24
N TRP A 29 -7.18 -27.76 15.74
CA TRP A 29 -6.92 -26.90 16.91
C TRP A 29 -5.87 -25.79 16.69
N LEU A 30 -5.37 -25.58 15.47
CA LEU A 30 -4.46 -24.49 15.14
C LEU A 30 -5.00 -23.57 14.04
N ALA A 31 -6.32 -23.36 14.04
CA ALA A 31 -6.97 -22.37 13.17
C ALA A 31 -6.96 -20.98 13.83
N GLU A 32 -5.77 -20.49 14.26
CA GLU A 32 -5.60 -19.08 14.62
C GLU A 32 -4.64 -18.42 13.64
N SER A 33 -5.24 -17.50 12.87
CA SER A 33 -4.60 -16.52 11.98
C SER A 33 -3.64 -17.08 10.92
N ALA A 34 -4.12 -17.95 10.03
CA ALA A 34 -3.66 -17.82 8.65
C ALA A 34 -4.20 -16.48 8.15
N GLN A 35 -3.39 -15.43 8.20
CA GLN A 35 -3.65 -14.22 7.43
C GLN A 35 -3.66 -14.66 5.97
N ALA A 36 -4.85 -14.93 5.46
CA ALA A 36 -5.03 -15.23 4.04
C ALA A 36 -4.53 -14.00 3.29
N GLY A 37 -3.35 -14.11 2.70
CA GLY A 37 -2.79 -13.04 1.87
C GLY A 37 -3.82 -12.73 0.79
N LEU A 38 -3.91 -11.46 0.39
CA LEU A 38 -4.78 -11.06 -0.69
C LEU A 38 -4.48 -11.90 -1.93
N ALA A 39 -5.51 -12.54 -2.50
CA ALA A 39 -5.36 -13.27 -3.75
C ALA A 39 -5.09 -12.26 -4.87
N ALA A 40 -3.96 -12.39 -5.55
CA ALA A 40 -3.56 -11.50 -6.62
C ALA A 40 -2.96 -12.28 -7.80
N GLN A 41 -3.16 -11.78 -9.01
CA GLN A 41 -2.56 -12.31 -10.21
C GLN A 41 -1.22 -11.60 -10.45
N LYS A 42 -0.21 -12.34 -10.94
CA LYS A 42 1.06 -11.72 -11.34
C LYS A 42 0.84 -10.80 -12.54
N SER A 43 1.28 -9.57 -12.42
CA SER A 43 1.21 -8.58 -13.49
C SER A 43 2.43 -8.65 -14.40
N PRO A 44 2.25 -8.53 -15.73
CA PRO A 44 3.37 -8.38 -16.67
C PRO A 44 4.07 -7.02 -16.55
N LEU A 45 3.52 -6.08 -15.79
CA LEU A 45 4.09 -4.74 -15.56
C LEU A 45 5.12 -4.72 -14.42
N SER A 46 5.64 -5.87 -14.03
CA SER A 46 6.67 -5.98 -12.99
C SER A 46 8.08 -5.81 -13.54
N THR A 47 9.00 -5.29 -12.72
CA THR A 47 10.43 -5.35 -12.99
C THR A 47 11.01 -6.71 -12.58
N ASP A 48 12.11 -7.11 -13.22
CA ASP A 48 12.90 -8.30 -12.86
C ASP A 48 13.98 -7.98 -11.80
N GLU A 49 14.02 -6.77 -11.28
CA GLU A 49 14.99 -6.39 -10.25
C GLU A 49 14.81 -7.22 -8.96
N PRO A 50 15.92 -7.58 -8.28
CA PRO A 50 15.84 -8.31 -7.02
C PRO A 50 15.08 -7.53 -5.95
N LEU A 51 14.20 -8.24 -5.22
CA LEU A 51 13.46 -7.65 -4.11
C LEU A 51 14.37 -7.26 -2.95
N ASN A 52 14.07 -6.16 -2.29
CA ASN A 52 14.65 -5.80 -1.00
C ASN A 52 14.21 -6.78 0.09
N LYS A 53 14.92 -6.79 1.23
CA LYS A 53 14.57 -7.61 2.38
C LYS A 53 13.20 -7.23 2.92
N LEU A 54 12.42 -8.21 3.33
CA LEU A 54 11.09 -7.97 3.89
C LEU A 54 11.15 -7.07 5.14
N SER A 55 12.20 -7.23 5.98
CA SER A 55 12.42 -6.38 7.15
C SER A 55 12.52 -4.91 6.81
N ASP A 56 13.19 -4.57 5.70
CA ASP A 56 13.35 -3.19 5.27
C ASP A 56 12.05 -2.66 4.68
N ILE A 57 11.40 -3.46 3.80
CA ILE A 57 10.11 -3.12 3.19
C ILE A 57 9.04 -2.81 4.26
N THR A 58 9.04 -3.56 5.37
CA THR A 58 7.99 -3.46 6.40
C THR A 58 8.32 -2.52 7.55
N ARG A 59 9.59 -2.09 7.71
CA ARG A 59 10.04 -1.32 8.87
C ARG A 59 10.77 -0.04 8.55
N TYR A 60 11.04 0.23 7.28
CA TYR A 60 11.75 1.43 6.86
C TYR A 60 10.85 2.25 5.93
N ASN A 61 10.28 3.34 6.44
CA ASN A 61 9.35 4.17 5.68
C ASN A 61 9.26 5.60 6.25
N ASN A 62 8.50 6.46 5.58
CA ASN A 62 8.38 7.89 5.88
C ASN A 62 6.92 8.29 6.14
N PHE A 63 6.20 7.58 7.00
CA PHE A 63 4.87 8.00 7.46
C PHE A 63 5.01 8.89 8.70
N TYR A 64 5.21 10.17 8.50
CA TYR A 64 5.44 11.16 9.55
C TYR A 64 4.27 11.31 10.52
N GLU A 65 3.11 10.82 10.13
CA GLU A 65 1.94 10.66 11.00
C GLU A 65 2.25 9.80 12.23
N PHE A 66 3.26 8.94 12.15
CA PHE A 66 3.69 8.04 13.23
C PHE A 66 5.04 8.39 13.84
N GLY A 67 5.77 9.35 13.27
CA GLY A 67 7.07 9.80 13.72
C GLY A 67 8.04 10.07 12.58
N VAL A 68 9.15 10.75 12.88
CA VAL A 68 10.11 11.23 11.88
C VAL A 68 11.20 10.25 11.53
N ASP A 69 11.47 9.29 12.42
CA ASP A 69 12.44 8.23 12.16
C ASP A 69 11.85 7.13 11.28
N LYS A 70 12.68 6.53 10.44
CA LYS A 70 12.26 5.51 9.46
C LYS A 70 11.63 4.26 10.11
N ALA A 71 11.97 3.98 11.37
CA ALA A 71 11.42 2.86 12.14
C ALA A 71 10.16 3.21 12.95
N ASP A 72 9.86 4.51 13.14
CA ASP A 72 8.75 4.97 13.97
C ASP A 72 7.39 4.41 13.56
N PRO A 73 7.02 4.37 12.27
CA PRO A 73 5.74 3.81 11.87
C PRO A 73 5.58 2.33 12.25
N ALA A 74 6.65 1.53 12.17
CA ALA A 74 6.61 0.13 12.57
C ALA A 74 6.35 -0.06 14.07
N VAL A 75 6.75 0.93 14.89
CA VAL A 75 6.55 0.92 16.35
C VAL A 75 5.19 1.52 16.73
N ASN A 76 4.78 2.61 16.08
CA ASN A 76 3.69 3.46 16.52
C ASN A 76 2.35 3.22 15.79
N ALA A 77 2.36 2.51 14.63
CA ALA A 77 1.14 2.33 13.83
C ALA A 77 0.10 1.38 14.45
N GLY A 78 0.44 0.66 15.51
CA GLY A 78 -0.47 -0.26 16.19
C GLY A 78 -1.74 0.39 16.77
N SER A 79 -1.74 1.72 16.97
CA SER A 79 -2.91 2.48 17.41
C SER A 79 -3.91 2.78 16.28
N LEU A 80 -3.53 2.63 15.01
CA LEU A 80 -4.40 2.91 13.88
C LEU A 80 -5.50 1.85 13.73
N ARG A 81 -6.74 2.30 13.76
CA ARG A 81 -7.89 1.46 13.45
C ARG A 81 -8.09 1.40 11.94
N THR A 82 -7.87 0.23 11.35
CA THR A 82 -7.99 -0.01 9.92
C THR A 82 -9.37 -0.55 9.50
N SER A 83 -10.22 -0.88 10.48
CA SER A 83 -11.59 -1.35 10.24
C SER A 83 -12.54 -0.80 11.32
N PRO A 84 -13.71 -0.24 10.94
CA PRO A 84 -14.12 0.05 9.56
C PRO A 84 -13.28 1.17 8.93
N TRP A 85 -13.06 1.10 7.61
CA TRP A 85 -12.35 2.14 6.86
C TRP A 85 -13.11 2.55 5.60
N THR A 86 -13.10 3.85 5.29
CA THR A 86 -13.74 4.37 4.08
C THR A 86 -12.83 5.35 3.35
N VAL A 87 -12.98 5.41 2.04
CA VAL A 87 -12.33 6.39 1.16
C VAL A 87 -13.41 7.21 0.49
N ARG A 88 -13.38 8.52 0.71
CA ARG A 88 -14.29 9.47 0.07
C ARG A 88 -13.63 10.07 -1.17
N VAL A 89 -14.31 10.01 -2.30
CA VAL A 89 -13.87 10.62 -3.55
C VAL A 89 -14.87 11.70 -3.93
N GLU A 90 -14.38 12.94 -4.08
CA GLU A 90 -15.19 14.12 -4.32
C GLU A 90 -14.43 15.18 -5.14
N GLY A 91 -15.02 16.35 -5.33
CA GLY A 91 -14.45 17.47 -6.09
C GLY A 91 -14.92 17.47 -7.55
N ALA A 92 -14.01 17.61 -8.50
CA ALA A 92 -14.31 17.71 -9.93
C ALA A 92 -14.65 16.35 -10.57
N VAL A 93 -15.67 15.69 -10.04
CA VAL A 93 -16.20 14.38 -10.49
C VAL A 93 -17.72 14.48 -10.73
N GLN A 94 -18.26 13.63 -11.61
CA GLN A 94 -19.71 13.60 -11.88
C GLN A 94 -20.47 12.86 -10.76
N SER A 95 -19.85 11.85 -10.16
CA SER A 95 -20.48 10.96 -9.19
C SER A 95 -19.63 10.86 -7.90
N PRO A 96 -19.64 11.88 -7.02
CA PRO A 96 -18.96 11.81 -5.74
C PRO A 96 -19.45 10.60 -4.94
N ARG A 97 -18.52 9.85 -4.34
CA ARG A 97 -18.87 8.61 -3.65
C ARG A 97 -17.90 8.30 -2.50
N THR A 98 -18.45 7.66 -1.46
CA THR A 98 -17.67 7.03 -0.40
C THR A 98 -17.64 5.52 -0.62
N PHE A 99 -16.47 4.94 -0.56
CA PHE A 99 -16.22 3.51 -0.70
C PHE A 99 -15.76 2.94 0.64
N ASP A 100 -16.32 1.83 1.07
CA ASP A 100 -15.71 1.00 2.09
C ASP A 100 -14.63 0.08 1.48
N LEU A 101 -13.87 -0.62 2.33
CA LEU A 101 -12.80 -1.51 1.84
C LEU A 101 -13.33 -2.63 0.96
N ASP A 102 -14.48 -3.22 1.32
CA ASP A 102 -15.07 -4.32 0.55
C ASP A 102 -15.49 -3.88 -0.86
N ALA A 103 -16.03 -2.67 -0.97
CA ALA A 103 -16.38 -2.07 -2.25
C ALA A 103 -15.11 -1.78 -3.08
N LEU A 104 -14.04 -1.26 -2.45
CA LEU A 104 -12.75 -1.01 -3.13
C LEU A 104 -12.15 -2.31 -3.65
N MET A 105 -12.08 -3.35 -2.82
CA MET A 105 -11.51 -4.64 -3.18
C MET A 105 -12.21 -5.35 -4.34
N LYS A 106 -13.44 -4.96 -4.64
CA LYS A 106 -14.27 -5.52 -5.74
C LYS A 106 -14.21 -4.71 -7.02
N LEU A 107 -13.53 -3.56 -7.05
CA LEU A 107 -13.51 -2.67 -8.23
C LEU A 107 -12.79 -3.28 -9.43
N ALA A 108 -11.73 -4.02 -9.19
CA ALA A 108 -10.94 -4.68 -10.23
C ALA A 108 -10.18 -5.89 -9.65
N PRO A 109 -9.72 -6.83 -10.48
CA PRO A 109 -8.84 -7.90 -10.04
C PRO A 109 -7.58 -7.33 -9.41
N MET A 110 -7.15 -7.94 -8.29
CA MET A 110 -5.88 -7.60 -7.64
C MET A 110 -4.72 -8.16 -8.45
N GLU A 111 -3.68 -7.33 -8.62
CA GLU A 111 -2.44 -7.69 -9.28
C GLU A 111 -1.28 -7.60 -8.28
N GLU A 112 -0.35 -8.56 -8.37
CA GLU A 112 0.97 -8.44 -7.74
C GLU A 112 1.93 -7.79 -8.73
N ARG A 113 2.48 -6.64 -8.37
CA ARG A 113 3.43 -5.87 -9.18
C ARG A 113 4.73 -5.63 -8.41
N VAL A 114 5.84 -5.93 -9.02
CA VAL A 114 7.15 -5.62 -8.45
C VAL A 114 7.64 -4.30 -9.03
N TYR A 115 7.64 -3.25 -8.20
CA TYR A 115 8.09 -1.92 -8.58
C TYR A 115 9.22 -1.42 -7.70
N ARG A 116 10.12 -0.62 -8.30
CA ARG A 116 11.05 0.19 -7.55
C ARG A 116 10.37 1.46 -7.06
N LEU A 117 10.12 1.56 -5.76
CA LEU A 117 9.74 2.81 -5.10
C LEU A 117 10.97 3.70 -4.93
N ARG A 118 10.88 4.96 -5.30
CA ARG A 118 11.86 6.01 -5.00
C ARG A 118 11.21 7.03 -4.07
N CYS A 119 11.75 7.15 -2.87
CA CYS A 119 11.27 8.10 -1.89
C CYS A 119 11.94 9.47 -2.10
N VAL A 120 11.20 10.56 -1.83
CA VAL A 120 11.74 11.92 -1.81
C VAL A 120 12.88 12.06 -0.79
N GLU A 121 12.89 11.25 0.24
CA GLU A 121 13.94 11.17 1.26
C GLU A 121 15.25 10.52 0.77
N GLY A 122 15.39 10.26 -0.53
CA GLY A 122 16.64 9.82 -1.15
C GLY A 122 16.96 8.33 -1.03
N TRP A 123 16.04 7.50 -0.60
CA TRP A 123 16.17 6.04 -0.62
C TRP A 123 15.25 5.38 -1.66
N SER A 124 15.51 4.14 -2.00
CA SER A 124 14.66 3.35 -2.89
C SER A 124 14.64 1.88 -2.49
N MET A 125 13.54 1.21 -2.79
CA MET A 125 13.34 -0.23 -2.58
C MET A 125 12.61 -0.85 -3.75
N VAL A 126 12.90 -2.11 -4.04
CA VAL A 126 12.11 -2.94 -4.96
C VAL A 126 11.12 -3.72 -4.11
N ILE A 127 9.83 -3.44 -4.29
CA ILE A 127 8.74 -3.89 -3.42
C ILE A 127 7.70 -4.66 -4.23
N PRO A 128 7.23 -5.84 -3.74
CA PRO A 128 6.10 -6.54 -4.32
C PRO A 128 4.80 -5.95 -3.78
N TRP A 129 4.16 -5.10 -4.57
CA TRP A 129 2.88 -4.47 -4.25
C TRP A 129 1.71 -5.36 -4.66
N ILE A 130 0.63 -5.35 -3.88
CA ILE A 130 -0.66 -5.92 -4.27
C ILE A 130 -1.68 -4.79 -4.32
N GLY A 131 -2.32 -4.62 -5.47
CA GLY A 131 -3.31 -3.57 -5.69
C GLY A 131 -4.01 -3.73 -7.03
N PHE A 132 -4.71 -2.68 -7.42
CA PHE A 132 -5.33 -2.54 -8.74
C PHE A 132 -5.08 -1.13 -9.29
N PRO A 133 -5.15 -0.91 -10.61
CA PRO A 133 -4.90 0.41 -11.19
C PRO A 133 -5.82 1.49 -10.60
N LEU A 134 -5.26 2.61 -10.14
CA LEU A 134 -6.00 3.76 -9.61
C LEU A 134 -7.10 4.22 -10.59
N ALA A 135 -6.84 4.11 -11.89
CA ALA A 135 -7.82 4.41 -12.93
C ALA A 135 -9.14 3.63 -12.80
N ALA A 136 -9.13 2.43 -12.19
CA ALA A 136 -10.36 1.66 -11.96
C ALA A 136 -11.28 2.35 -10.95
N LEU A 137 -10.72 2.93 -9.89
CA LEU A 137 -11.47 3.76 -8.93
C LEU A 137 -11.95 5.06 -9.57
N LEU A 138 -11.07 5.77 -10.27
CA LEU A 138 -11.41 7.07 -10.89
C LEU A 138 -12.53 6.95 -11.92
N LYS A 139 -12.57 5.86 -12.69
CA LYS A 139 -13.67 5.59 -13.65
C LYS A 139 -15.03 5.47 -12.98
N GLN A 140 -15.09 5.04 -11.70
CA GLN A 140 -16.38 4.93 -10.98
C GLN A 140 -16.97 6.30 -10.65
N VAL A 141 -16.13 7.30 -10.43
CA VAL A 141 -16.55 8.65 -10.04
C VAL A 141 -16.58 9.63 -11.21
N GLN A 142 -16.06 9.24 -12.37
CA GLN A 142 -16.11 9.99 -13.63
C GLN A 142 -15.54 11.41 -13.49
N PRO A 143 -14.20 11.59 -13.43
CA PRO A 143 -13.58 12.90 -13.37
C PRO A 143 -14.07 13.80 -14.53
N THR A 144 -14.40 15.04 -14.24
CA THR A 144 -14.79 16.04 -15.25
C THR A 144 -13.57 16.65 -15.92
N ALA A 145 -13.76 17.37 -17.03
CA ALA A 145 -12.66 18.07 -17.70
C ALA A 145 -11.98 19.15 -16.83
N ALA A 146 -12.61 19.58 -15.73
CA ALA A 146 -12.05 20.50 -14.77
C ALA A 146 -11.05 19.81 -13.80
N GLY A 147 -11.18 18.49 -13.60
CA GLY A 147 -10.28 17.69 -12.76
C GLY A 147 -8.93 17.48 -13.43
N LYS A 148 -7.96 18.36 -13.16
CA LYS A 148 -6.61 18.27 -13.70
C LYS A 148 -5.64 17.47 -12.82
N PHE A 149 -5.97 17.32 -11.55
CA PHE A 149 -5.17 16.65 -10.53
C PHE A 149 -6.05 15.76 -9.67
N VAL A 150 -5.44 14.72 -9.11
CA VAL A 150 -6.00 13.92 -8.01
C VAL A 150 -5.21 14.28 -6.77
N GLU A 151 -5.89 14.80 -5.76
CA GLU A 151 -5.33 15.09 -4.44
C GLU A 151 -5.66 13.94 -3.50
N PHE A 152 -4.67 13.49 -2.76
CA PHE A 152 -4.80 12.51 -1.68
C PHE A 152 -4.65 13.25 -0.36
N VAL A 153 -5.62 13.08 0.52
CA VAL A 153 -5.62 13.70 1.85
C VAL A 153 -5.65 12.60 2.89
N THR A 154 -4.63 12.56 3.75
CA THR A 154 -4.53 11.54 4.79
C THR A 154 -5.53 11.78 5.92
N LEU A 155 -5.79 10.74 6.72
CA LEU A 155 -6.56 10.88 7.94
C LEU A 155 -5.85 11.86 8.90
N HIS A 156 -6.60 12.80 9.48
CA HIS A 156 -6.10 13.64 10.55
C HIS A 156 -6.73 13.20 11.88
N ASP A 157 -6.01 12.35 12.60
CA ASP A 157 -6.41 11.87 13.94
C ASP A 157 -5.17 11.72 14.84
N PRO A 158 -4.76 12.80 15.53
CA PRO A 158 -3.59 12.77 16.41
C PRO A 158 -3.68 11.79 17.60
N LYS A 159 -4.85 11.18 17.84
CA LYS A 159 -5.00 10.14 18.87
C LYS A 159 -4.48 8.79 18.36
N GLN A 160 -4.71 8.51 17.08
CA GLN A 160 -4.26 7.28 16.44
C GLN A 160 -2.90 7.46 15.75
N MET A 161 -2.58 8.69 15.34
CA MET A 161 -1.39 9.07 14.58
C MET A 161 -0.57 10.09 15.40
N PRO A 162 0.27 9.63 16.34
CA PRO A 162 0.93 10.50 17.31
C PRO A 162 1.89 11.53 16.70
N GLY A 163 2.48 11.26 15.55
CA GLY A 163 3.34 12.19 14.82
C GLY A 163 2.63 13.46 14.38
N GLN A 164 1.32 13.41 14.17
CA GLN A 164 0.50 14.58 13.83
C GLN A 164 0.38 15.62 14.97
N ARG A 165 0.87 15.32 16.16
CA ARG A 165 0.98 16.29 17.27
C ARG A 165 2.18 17.21 17.12
N GLN A 166 3.11 16.85 16.24
CA GLN A 166 4.33 17.62 16.00
C GLN A 166 4.16 18.49 14.74
N PRO A 167 4.59 19.76 14.77
CA PRO A 167 4.46 20.67 13.63
C PRO A 167 5.61 20.48 12.61
N VAL A 168 5.93 19.21 12.28
CA VAL A 168 6.98 18.87 11.31
C VAL A 168 6.51 19.02 9.86
N LEU A 169 5.20 18.87 9.65
CA LEU A 169 4.51 19.07 8.38
C LEU A 169 3.19 19.80 8.61
N GLU A 170 2.62 20.33 7.54
CA GLU A 170 1.24 20.83 7.56
C GLU A 170 0.28 19.64 7.55
N TRP A 171 -0.60 19.56 8.54
CA TRP A 171 -1.58 18.48 8.69
C TRP A 171 -2.98 18.91 8.26
N PRO A 172 -3.80 18.03 7.65
CA PRO A 172 -3.46 16.67 7.19
C PRO A 172 -2.45 16.69 6.04
N TYR A 173 -1.59 15.68 5.97
CA TYR A 173 -0.64 15.53 4.87
C TYR A 173 -1.39 15.33 3.56
N ARG A 174 -0.84 15.90 2.49
CA ARG A 174 -1.44 15.90 1.16
C ARG A 174 -0.41 15.51 0.11
N GLU A 175 -0.86 14.72 -0.84
CA GLU A 175 -0.09 14.36 -2.03
C GLU A 175 -0.95 14.56 -3.26
N GLY A 176 -0.34 14.61 -4.44
CA GLY A 176 -1.06 14.82 -5.68
C GLY A 176 -0.44 14.12 -6.86
N LEU A 177 -1.30 13.70 -7.77
CA LEU A 177 -0.93 13.24 -9.11
C LEU A 177 -1.65 14.12 -10.14
N ARG A 178 -1.02 14.34 -11.29
CA ARG A 178 -1.75 14.84 -12.45
C ARG A 178 -2.76 13.79 -12.89
N ILE A 179 -3.86 14.20 -13.49
CA ILE A 179 -4.90 13.27 -13.91
C ILE A 179 -4.40 12.25 -14.94
N ASP A 180 -3.49 12.63 -15.82
CA ASP A 180 -2.89 11.72 -16.79
C ASP A 180 -1.96 10.68 -16.13
N GLU A 181 -1.25 11.05 -15.05
CA GLU A 181 -0.46 10.14 -14.22
C GLU A 181 -1.36 9.18 -13.44
N ALA A 182 -2.42 9.70 -12.81
CA ALA A 182 -3.39 8.89 -12.06
C ALA A 182 -4.15 7.89 -12.95
N MET A 183 -4.32 8.18 -14.23
CA MET A 183 -4.97 7.31 -15.21
C MET A 183 -4.04 6.34 -15.93
N GLN A 184 -2.72 6.40 -15.65
CA GLN A 184 -1.74 5.47 -16.23
C GLN A 184 -1.97 4.04 -15.72
N PRO A 185 -1.85 3.02 -16.58
CA PRO A 185 -1.94 1.63 -16.14
C PRO A 185 -0.91 1.24 -15.08
N LEU A 186 0.24 1.94 -15.04
CA LEU A 186 1.31 1.71 -14.06
C LEU A 186 0.98 2.26 -12.66
N THR A 187 0.05 3.19 -12.53
CA THR A 187 -0.36 3.74 -11.23
C THR A 187 -1.28 2.76 -10.52
N LEU A 188 -0.75 2.14 -9.46
CA LEU A 188 -1.42 1.10 -8.67
C LEU A 188 -2.08 1.72 -7.45
#